data_2a8c68cd6bf7a0b649ead8fe3ad07932
#
_entry.id   2a8c68cd6bf7a0b649ead8fe3ad07932
#
_cell.length_a   1.000
_cell.length_b   1.000
_cell.length_c   1.000
_cell.angle_alpha   90.00
_cell.angle_beta   90.00
_cell.angle_gamma   90.00
#
_symmetry.space_group_name_H-M   'P 1'
#
loop_
_entity.id
_entity.type
_entity.pdbx_description
1 polymer ?
#
loop_
_entity_poly.entity_id
_entity_poly.type
_entity_poly.pdbx_seq_one_letter_code
_entity_poly.pdbx_strand_id
1 'polypeptide(L)'
;MVLSVSNKQGFINQSEQFEDRIIASEDTSNYKIVHKNDFAYNPARINVGSIARLTTIEMGIVSPMYICFRVRKGVVSEYLEHFFSTSYFFYEMQKRLEGSVRQCLSFESICNIPIYIPSSEEQHTIGKKISVLLDKIDIETHYHCKLVEQKHYLLRQMFI
;
A
#
# COMPACT_ATOMS: atom_id res chain seq x y z
N MET A 1 15.20 -3.81 9.56
CA MET A 1 14.87 -4.06 8.14
C MET A 1 14.48 -2.74 7.51
N VAL A 2 15.08 -2.39 6.36
CA VAL A 2 14.74 -1.18 5.60
C VAL A 2 13.60 -1.49 4.63
N LEU A 3 12.54 -0.68 4.66
CA LEU A 3 11.34 -0.88 3.89
C LEU A 3 11.12 0.26 2.88
N SER A 4 10.46 -0.06 1.78
CA SER A 4 9.89 0.88 0.82
C SER A 4 8.40 0.64 0.67
N VAL A 5 7.66 1.66 0.21
CA VAL A 5 6.23 1.54 -0.09
C VAL A 5 6.04 1.46 -1.60
N SER A 6 5.70 0.27 -2.06
CA SER A 6 5.32 -0.01 -3.45
C SER A 6 3.85 0.33 -3.67
N ASN A 7 3.51 0.80 -4.87
CA ASN A 7 2.12 1.05 -5.27
C ASN A 7 1.29 -0.22 -5.55
N LYS A 8 1.94 -1.38 -5.66
CA LYS A 8 1.27 -2.66 -5.95
C LYS A 8 1.32 -3.66 -4.80
N GLN A 9 2.43 -3.68 -4.05
CA GLN A 9 2.71 -4.70 -3.05
C GLN A 9 2.70 -4.16 -1.61
N GLY A 10 2.40 -2.87 -1.43
CA GLY A 10 2.46 -2.24 -0.12
C GLY A 10 3.90 -2.12 0.40
N PHE A 11 4.12 -2.45 1.67
CA PHE A 11 5.47 -2.47 2.23
C PHE A 11 6.26 -3.66 1.71
N ILE A 12 7.42 -3.38 1.15
CA ILE A 12 8.36 -4.38 0.62
C ILE A 12 9.74 -4.13 1.20
N ASN A 13 10.55 -5.18 1.28
CA ASN A 13 11.95 -5.05 1.63
C ASN A 13 12.69 -4.30 0.51
N GLN A 14 13.44 -3.27 0.88
CA GLN A 14 14.13 -2.45 -0.11
C GLN A 14 15.18 -3.25 -0.91
N SER A 15 15.80 -4.28 -0.32
CA SER A 15 16.74 -5.16 -1.00
C SER A 15 16.09 -6.04 -2.09
N GLU A 16 14.79 -6.33 -1.98
CA GLU A 16 14.06 -7.15 -2.95
C GLU A 16 13.55 -6.34 -4.16
N GLN A 17 13.36 -5.03 -3.99
CA GLN A 17 12.87 -4.16 -5.05
C GLN A 17 13.95 -3.79 -6.09
N PHE A 18 15.22 -3.88 -5.70
CA PHE A 18 16.33 -3.38 -6.49
C PHE A 18 17.44 -4.43 -6.52
N GLU A 19 17.28 -5.44 -7.36
CA GLU A 19 18.13 -6.63 -7.45
C GLU A 19 19.65 -6.36 -7.57
N ASP A 20 20.09 -5.10 -7.79
CA ASP A 20 21.52 -4.76 -7.92
C ASP A 20 21.91 -3.35 -7.44
N ARG A 21 21.05 -2.64 -6.72
CA ARG A 21 21.38 -1.28 -6.25
C ARG A 21 21.15 -1.14 -4.75
N ILE A 22 22.21 -0.90 -4.00
CA ILE A 22 22.15 -0.42 -2.61
C ILE A 22 21.59 1.01 -2.67
N ILE A 23 20.26 1.16 -2.47
CA ILE A 23 19.56 2.47 -2.47
C ILE A 23 19.44 3.00 -1.05
N ALA A 24 19.53 2.13 -0.04
CA ALA A 24 19.60 2.59 1.33
C ALA A 24 20.90 3.39 1.52
N SER A 25 20.78 4.59 2.07
CA SER A 25 21.95 5.31 2.58
C SER A 25 22.68 4.40 3.57
N GLU A 26 24.03 4.40 3.56
CA GLU A 26 24.84 3.73 4.60
C GLU A 26 24.47 4.23 6.01
N ASP A 27 24.07 5.49 6.12
CA ASP A 27 23.53 6.09 7.34
C ASP A 27 22.00 6.06 7.34
N THR A 28 21.43 5.23 8.21
CA THR A 28 19.98 5.10 8.47
C THR A 28 19.53 5.79 9.75
N SER A 29 20.39 6.61 10.39
CA SER A 29 20.10 7.28 11.66
C SER A 29 18.87 8.18 11.62
N ASN A 30 18.56 8.75 10.44
CA ASN A 30 17.41 9.62 10.21
C ASN A 30 16.16 8.88 9.73
N TYR A 31 16.21 7.54 9.61
CA TYR A 31 15.06 6.78 9.14
C TYR A 31 13.95 6.75 10.20
N LYS A 32 12.71 6.71 9.72
CA LYS A 32 11.53 6.68 10.58
C LYS A 32 11.15 5.25 10.92
N ILE A 33 10.89 4.99 12.20
CA ILE A 33 10.41 3.69 12.66
C ILE A 33 8.91 3.59 12.33
N VAL A 34 8.51 2.44 11.78
CA VAL A 34 7.11 2.07 11.53
C VAL A 34 6.83 0.74 12.22
N HIS A 35 5.71 0.67 12.92
CA HIS A 35 5.24 -0.54 13.59
C HIS A 35 4.09 -1.17 12.81
N LYS A 36 3.79 -2.41 13.13
CA LYS A 36 2.63 -3.11 12.59
C LYS A 36 1.36 -2.28 12.76
N ASN A 37 0.56 -2.20 11.71
CA ASN A 37 -0.63 -1.37 11.56
C ASN A 37 -0.38 0.15 11.42
N ASP A 38 0.87 0.62 11.41
CA ASP A 38 1.18 1.97 10.99
C ASP A 38 1.10 2.09 9.47
N PHE A 39 0.82 3.30 9.01
CA PHE A 39 0.80 3.67 7.61
C PHE A 39 2.04 4.47 7.25
N ALA A 40 2.50 4.29 6.02
CA ALA A 40 3.45 5.21 5.41
C ALA A 40 3.04 5.52 3.96
N TYR A 41 3.30 6.75 3.52
CA TYR A 41 3.13 7.12 2.13
C TYR A 41 4.24 8.05 1.67
N ASN A 42 4.49 8.02 0.36
CA ASN A 42 5.38 8.98 -0.28
C ASN A 42 4.55 10.17 -0.79
N PRO A 43 4.75 11.40 -0.24
CA PRO A 43 3.97 12.57 -0.64
C PRO A 43 3.97 12.85 -2.14
N ALA A 44 5.11 12.62 -2.81
CA ALA A 44 5.28 12.87 -4.24
C ALA A 44 4.83 11.71 -5.14
N ARG A 45 4.39 10.59 -4.57
CA ARG A 45 3.97 9.38 -5.31
C ARG A 45 2.66 8.79 -4.82
N ILE A 46 1.95 9.46 -3.94
CA ILE A 46 0.64 9.01 -3.45
C ILE A 46 -0.39 8.96 -4.58
N ASN A 47 -0.25 9.83 -5.58
CA ASN A 47 -1.09 9.89 -6.78
C ASN A 47 -1.00 8.62 -7.66
N VAL A 48 0.05 7.82 -7.50
CA VAL A 48 0.21 6.52 -8.15
C VAL A 48 0.06 5.35 -7.18
N GLY A 49 -0.48 5.59 -5.98
CA GLY A 49 -0.82 4.56 -4.99
C GLY A 49 0.29 4.22 -3.99
N SER A 50 1.33 5.07 -3.84
CA SER A 50 2.38 4.83 -2.85
C SER A 50 1.93 5.19 -1.43
N ILE A 51 0.94 4.45 -0.91
CA ILE A 51 0.45 4.46 0.48
C ILE A 51 0.15 3.02 0.90
N ALA A 52 0.57 2.61 2.10
CA ALA A 52 0.31 1.27 2.60
C ALA A 52 0.30 1.21 4.13
N ARG A 53 -0.32 0.14 4.65
CA ARG A 53 -0.28 -0.29 6.06
C ARG A 53 0.75 -1.40 6.21
N LEU A 54 1.58 -1.34 7.26
CA LEU A 54 2.52 -2.40 7.59
C LEU A 54 1.79 -3.59 8.24
N THR A 55 1.74 -4.72 7.54
CA THR A 55 1.03 -5.93 8.01
C THR A 55 1.95 -7.13 8.20
N THR A 56 3.07 -7.18 7.50
CA THR A 56 3.92 -8.38 7.34
C THR A 56 4.90 -8.60 8.49
N ILE A 57 5.35 -7.53 9.16
CA ILE A 57 6.34 -7.58 10.24
C ILE A 57 5.93 -6.65 11.39
N GLU A 58 6.48 -6.89 12.57
CA GLU A 58 6.15 -6.09 13.76
C GLU A 58 6.75 -4.68 13.73
N MET A 59 7.95 -4.52 13.14
CA MET A 59 8.64 -3.24 13.08
C MET A 59 9.65 -3.19 11.94
N GLY A 60 9.72 -2.04 11.26
CA GLY A 60 10.72 -1.73 10.24
C GLY A 60 11.09 -0.25 10.24
N ILE A 61 11.96 0.14 9.33
CA ILE A 61 12.36 1.54 9.13
C ILE A 61 12.16 1.94 7.67
N VAL A 62 11.75 3.19 7.46
CA VAL A 62 11.56 3.79 6.14
C VAL A 62 12.35 5.09 5.99
N SER A 63 12.72 5.43 4.77
CA SER A 63 13.41 6.68 4.45
C SER A 63 12.66 7.91 5.00
N PRO A 64 13.36 8.97 5.41
CA PRO A 64 12.76 10.24 5.91
C PRO A 64 11.76 10.87 4.95
N MET A 65 11.82 10.58 3.65
CA MET A 65 10.89 11.09 2.65
C MET A 65 9.45 10.62 2.83
N TYR A 66 9.23 9.49 3.50
CA TYR A 66 7.89 8.99 3.77
C TYR A 66 7.25 9.73 4.93
N ILE A 67 5.96 10.00 4.82
CA ILE A 67 5.13 10.42 5.95
C ILE A 67 4.54 9.18 6.57
N CYS A 68 4.79 9.01 7.89
CA CYS A 68 4.32 7.87 8.67
C CYS A 68 3.26 8.35 9.66
N PHE A 69 2.19 7.58 9.82
CA PHE A 69 1.12 7.90 10.76
C PHE A 69 0.42 6.65 11.27
N ARG A 70 -0.28 6.81 12.38
CA ARG A 70 -1.08 5.78 13.06
C ARG A 70 -2.51 6.24 13.22
N VAL A 71 -3.45 5.31 13.13
CA VAL A 71 -4.86 5.61 13.41
C VAL A 71 -5.08 5.92 14.88
N ARG A 72 -6.05 6.77 15.16
CA ARG A 72 -6.50 7.06 16.53
C ARG A 72 -7.50 6.00 17.01
N LYS A 73 -7.72 5.96 18.33
CA LYS A 73 -8.78 5.15 18.94
C LYS A 73 -10.13 5.40 18.26
N GLY A 74 -10.84 4.34 17.91
CA GLY A 74 -12.13 4.41 17.22
C GLY A 74 -12.05 4.21 15.70
N VAL A 75 -10.85 4.20 15.12
CA VAL A 75 -10.63 3.87 13.70
C VAL A 75 -9.89 2.54 13.59
N VAL A 76 -10.43 1.64 12.80
CA VAL A 76 -9.80 0.34 12.49
C VAL A 76 -8.84 0.52 11.32
N SER A 77 -7.57 0.12 11.48
CA SER A 77 -6.54 0.31 10.45
C SER A 77 -6.90 -0.35 9.13
N GLU A 78 -7.47 -1.55 9.16
CA GLU A 78 -7.93 -2.27 7.96
C GLU A 78 -9.04 -1.51 7.21
N TYR A 79 -10.00 -0.94 7.94
CA TYR A 79 -11.05 -0.10 7.34
C TYR A 79 -10.45 1.12 6.62
N LEU A 80 -9.50 1.81 7.26
CA LEU A 80 -8.82 2.96 6.67
C LEU A 80 -7.97 2.57 5.45
N GLU A 81 -7.32 1.41 5.46
CA GLU A 81 -6.59 0.88 4.32
C GLU A 81 -7.50 0.71 3.09
N HIS A 82 -8.69 0.12 3.29
CA HIS A 82 -9.66 -0.01 2.21
C HIS A 82 -10.20 1.34 1.72
N PHE A 83 -10.35 2.31 2.61
CA PHE A 83 -10.72 3.68 2.21
C PHE A 83 -9.70 4.28 1.24
N PHE A 84 -8.40 4.11 1.46
CA PHE A 84 -7.37 4.59 0.55
C PHE A 84 -7.38 3.94 -0.83
N SER A 85 -8.05 2.81 -0.99
CA SER A 85 -8.24 2.12 -2.27
C SER A 85 -9.50 2.57 -3.03
N THR A 86 -10.30 3.49 -2.47
CA THR A 86 -11.53 3.97 -3.10
C THR A 86 -11.30 5.03 -4.16
N SER A 87 -12.16 5.06 -5.19
CA SER A 87 -12.18 6.14 -6.18
C SER A 87 -12.49 7.51 -5.54
N TYR A 88 -13.27 7.52 -4.45
CA TYR A 88 -13.56 8.72 -3.69
C TYR A 88 -12.30 9.32 -3.05
N PHE A 89 -11.50 8.48 -2.36
CA PHE A 89 -10.22 8.94 -1.81
C PHE A 89 -9.31 9.49 -2.90
N PHE A 90 -9.19 8.77 -4.02
CA PHE A 90 -8.36 9.20 -5.14
C PHE A 90 -8.81 10.56 -5.70
N TYR A 91 -10.12 10.76 -5.89
CA TYR A 91 -10.68 12.02 -6.37
C TYR A 91 -10.41 13.19 -5.40
N GLU A 92 -10.65 12.99 -4.10
CA GLU A 92 -10.42 14.01 -3.08
C GLU A 92 -8.92 14.32 -2.87
N MET A 93 -8.07 13.31 -3.00
CA MET A 93 -6.61 13.46 -2.98
C MET A 93 -6.13 14.32 -4.16
N GLN A 94 -6.61 14.05 -5.38
CA GLN A 94 -6.23 14.80 -6.59
C GLN A 94 -6.50 16.31 -6.45
N LYS A 95 -7.60 16.69 -5.83
CA LYS A 95 -7.95 18.10 -5.59
C LYS A 95 -7.01 18.82 -4.63
N ARG A 96 -6.29 18.07 -3.80
CA ARG A 96 -5.44 18.58 -2.71
C ARG A 96 -3.96 18.44 -2.99
N LEU A 97 -3.59 17.94 -4.16
CA LEU A 97 -2.20 17.88 -4.59
C LEU A 97 -1.66 19.30 -4.81
N GLU A 98 -0.50 19.58 -4.24
CA GLU A 98 0.18 20.86 -4.31
C GLU A 98 1.46 20.74 -5.15
N GLY A 99 1.81 21.78 -5.89
CA GLY A 99 3.02 21.88 -6.71
C GLY A 99 2.76 21.73 -8.20
N SER A 100 3.49 22.49 -9.00
CA SER A 100 3.34 22.55 -10.47
C SER A 100 4.18 21.49 -11.19
N VAL A 101 5.37 21.16 -10.69
CA VAL A 101 6.31 20.22 -11.34
C VAL A 101 6.29 18.86 -10.66
N ARG A 102 6.28 18.83 -9.33
CA ARG A 102 6.10 17.63 -8.52
C ARG A 102 4.93 17.85 -7.58
N GLN A 103 3.84 17.22 -7.91
CA GLN A 103 2.66 17.26 -7.06
C GLN A 103 2.90 16.41 -5.79
N CYS A 104 2.67 17.02 -4.63
CA CYS A 104 2.82 16.37 -3.34
C CYS A 104 1.53 16.52 -2.53
N LEU A 105 1.21 15.52 -1.71
CA LEU A 105 0.13 15.60 -0.73
C LEU A 105 0.72 15.76 0.67
N SER A 106 0.46 16.89 1.31
CA SER A 106 0.86 17.12 2.70
C SER A 106 0.06 16.26 3.66
N PHE A 107 0.59 16.06 4.90
CA PHE A 107 -0.17 15.34 5.92
C PHE A 107 -1.44 16.07 6.36
N GLU A 108 -1.40 17.38 6.38
CA GLU A 108 -2.57 18.21 6.66
C GLU A 108 -3.65 18.01 5.58
N SER A 109 -3.25 18.00 4.32
CA SER A 109 -4.17 17.82 3.18
C SER A 109 -4.83 16.45 3.19
N ILE A 110 -4.13 15.35 3.55
CA ILE A 110 -4.74 14.03 3.69
C ILE A 110 -5.71 13.97 4.88
N CYS A 111 -5.38 14.62 5.99
CA CYS A 111 -6.26 14.69 7.17
C CYS A 111 -7.56 15.48 6.90
N ASN A 112 -7.57 16.36 5.92
CA ASN A 112 -8.73 17.15 5.51
C ASN A 112 -9.61 16.44 4.47
N ILE A 113 -9.32 15.19 4.11
CA ILE A 113 -10.20 14.39 3.27
C ILE A 113 -11.34 13.82 4.14
N PRO A 114 -12.60 14.15 3.84
CA PRO A 114 -13.74 13.63 4.60
C PRO A 114 -13.84 12.10 4.48
N ILE A 115 -14.02 11.45 5.61
CA ILE A 115 -14.27 10.01 5.68
C ILE A 115 -15.42 9.76 6.65
N TYR A 116 -16.35 8.88 6.25
CA TYR A 116 -17.36 8.36 7.16
C TYR A 116 -16.74 7.26 8.01
N ILE A 117 -16.88 7.37 9.33
CA ILE A 117 -16.38 6.37 10.29
C ILE A 117 -17.57 5.75 11.02
N PRO A 118 -17.99 4.53 10.62
CA PRO A 118 -19.07 3.82 11.29
C PRO A 118 -18.64 3.28 12.66
N SER A 119 -19.52 2.56 13.34
CA SER A 119 -19.15 1.88 14.58
C SER A 119 -17.98 0.91 14.39
N SER A 120 -17.23 0.63 15.46
CA SER A 120 -16.08 -0.29 15.38
C SER A 120 -16.48 -1.67 14.88
N GLU A 121 -17.65 -2.15 15.24
CA GLU A 121 -18.19 -3.44 14.77
C GLU A 121 -18.47 -3.44 13.26
N GLU A 122 -19.06 -2.36 12.75
CA GLU A 122 -19.29 -2.20 11.32
C GLU A 122 -17.98 -2.07 10.54
N GLN A 123 -16.98 -1.32 11.06
CA GLN A 123 -15.65 -1.22 10.46
C GLN A 123 -15.00 -2.60 10.30
N HIS A 124 -15.03 -3.43 11.35
CA HIS A 124 -14.49 -4.81 11.28
C HIS A 124 -15.28 -5.68 10.30
N THR A 125 -16.60 -5.55 10.28
CA THR A 125 -17.44 -6.31 9.36
C THR A 125 -17.15 -5.94 7.90
N ILE A 126 -17.02 -4.65 7.61
CA ILE A 126 -16.68 -4.15 6.27
C ILE A 126 -15.28 -4.63 5.87
N GLY A 127 -14.28 -4.42 6.73
CA GLY A 127 -12.91 -4.86 6.49
C GLY A 127 -12.85 -6.35 6.15
N LYS A 128 -13.40 -7.19 7.02
CA LYS A 128 -13.41 -8.64 6.81
C LYS A 128 -14.08 -9.06 5.50
N LYS A 129 -15.23 -8.45 5.14
CA LYS A 129 -15.89 -8.77 3.87
C LYS A 129 -15.02 -8.42 2.66
N ILE A 130 -14.37 -7.27 2.70
CA ILE A 130 -13.50 -6.82 1.60
C ILE A 130 -12.26 -7.72 1.53
N SER A 131 -11.61 -8.04 2.66
CA SER A 131 -10.44 -8.93 2.69
C SER A 131 -10.76 -10.31 2.09
N VAL A 132 -11.88 -10.92 2.46
CA VAL A 132 -12.32 -12.21 1.88
C VAL A 132 -12.50 -12.12 0.35
N LEU A 133 -13.04 -11.00 -0.15
CA LEU A 133 -13.17 -10.81 -1.61
C LEU A 133 -11.82 -10.63 -2.29
N LEU A 134 -10.89 -9.90 -1.69
CA LEU A 134 -9.53 -9.72 -2.21
C LEU A 134 -8.77 -11.04 -2.24
N ASP A 135 -8.82 -11.82 -1.16
CA ASP A 135 -8.21 -13.17 -1.11
C ASP A 135 -8.75 -14.07 -2.23
N LYS A 136 -10.07 -14.01 -2.48
CA LYS A 136 -10.66 -14.77 -3.58
C LYS A 136 -10.16 -14.29 -4.95
N ILE A 137 -10.06 -12.99 -5.17
CA ILE A 137 -9.52 -12.43 -6.42
C ILE A 137 -8.07 -12.89 -6.63
N ASP A 138 -7.26 -12.90 -5.59
CA ASP A 138 -5.86 -13.34 -5.67
C ASP A 138 -5.76 -14.83 -6.01
N ILE A 139 -6.57 -15.68 -5.38
CA ILE A 139 -6.63 -17.13 -5.68
C ILE A 139 -7.03 -17.35 -7.15
N GLU A 140 -8.10 -16.71 -7.62
CA GLU A 140 -8.58 -16.87 -9.00
C GLU A 140 -7.56 -16.34 -10.01
N THR A 141 -6.88 -15.24 -9.69
CA THR A 141 -5.82 -14.66 -10.53
C THR A 141 -4.63 -15.63 -10.65
N HIS A 142 -4.20 -16.22 -9.52
CA HIS A 142 -3.15 -17.23 -9.52
C HIS A 142 -3.54 -18.47 -10.32
N TYR A 143 -4.76 -18.95 -10.14
CA TYR A 143 -5.30 -20.08 -10.90
C TYR A 143 -5.32 -19.78 -12.40
N HIS A 144 -5.78 -18.61 -12.80
CA HIS A 144 -5.77 -18.18 -14.20
C HIS A 144 -4.34 -18.16 -14.78
N CYS A 145 -3.36 -17.64 -14.05
CA CYS A 145 -1.96 -17.67 -14.49
C CYS A 145 -1.47 -19.11 -14.74
N LYS A 146 -1.78 -20.04 -13.83
CA LYS A 146 -1.41 -21.46 -13.99
C LYS A 146 -2.05 -22.12 -15.21
N LEU A 147 -3.32 -21.79 -15.49
CA LEU A 147 -3.98 -22.30 -16.70
C LEU A 147 -3.34 -21.75 -17.98
N VAL A 148 -2.92 -20.48 -17.98
CA VAL A 148 -2.20 -19.87 -19.12
C VAL A 148 -0.84 -20.54 -19.32
N GLU A 149 -0.08 -20.80 -18.26
CA GLU A 149 1.18 -21.53 -18.31
C GLU A 149 0.98 -22.94 -18.90
N GLN A 150 -0.02 -23.67 -18.41
CA GLN A 150 -0.38 -25.02 -18.90
C GLN A 150 -0.76 -25.00 -20.39
N LYS A 151 -1.58 -24.02 -20.80
CA LYS A 151 -1.92 -23.82 -22.21
C LYS A 151 -0.68 -23.64 -23.06
N HIS A 152 0.25 -22.78 -22.67
CA HIS A 152 1.48 -22.53 -23.40
C HIS A 152 2.37 -23.78 -23.47
N TYR A 153 2.46 -24.53 -22.37
CA TYR A 153 3.17 -25.82 -22.35
C TYR A 153 2.59 -26.80 -23.37
N LEU A 154 1.28 -27.02 -23.36
CA LEU A 154 0.61 -27.95 -24.27
C LEU A 154 0.78 -27.51 -25.75
N LEU A 155 0.64 -26.23 -26.05
CA LEU A 155 0.84 -25.71 -27.41
C LEU A 155 2.28 -25.99 -27.91
N ARG A 156 3.29 -25.83 -27.06
CA ARG A 156 4.68 -26.19 -27.42
C ARG A 156 4.88 -27.67 -27.67
N GLN A 157 4.15 -28.55 -26.94
CA GLN A 157 4.26 -29.99 -27.12
C GLN A 157 3.53 -30.48 -28.39
N MET A 158 2.46 -29.80 -28.81
CA MET A 158 1.60 -30.25 -29.91
C MET A 158 1.98 -29.66 -31.26
N PHE A 159 2.75 -28.60 -31.31
CA PHE A 159 3.05 -27.82 -32.54
C PHE A 159 4.56 -27.60 -32.76
N ILE A 160 5.42 -28.49 -32.28
CA ILE A 160 6.85 -28.52 -32.59
C ILE A 160 7.05 -29.28 -33.90
#